data_db53fd6c572937999d3b8b193e1b942a
#
_entry.id   db53fd6c572937999d3b8b193e1b942a
#
_cell.length_a   1.000
_cell.length_b   1.000
_cell.length_c   1.000
_cell.angle_alpha   90.00
_cell.angle_beta   90.00
_cell.angle_gamma   90.00
#
_symmetry.space_group_name_H-M   'P 1'
#
loop_
_entity.id
_entity.type
_entity.pdbx_description
1 polymer ?
#
loop_
_entity_poly.entity_id
_entity_poly.type
_entity_poly.pdbx_seq_one_letter_code
_entity_poly.pdbx_strand_id
1 'polypeptide(L)'
;MSTPTDSANGSRSDRNFDDIAKRFARTIYATPKGQLRLLALEQDFADLNIPLNEAEVLDIGGGQGQFSLQLAGQGAQISLCDISAEMLALAQDQFAAGNLPLNSRQCSLQDVNNDFPGEFDIVLNHAVLEWLEDPFAALPLLSDKVNPGGWLSLMFYNLHGHQWRQVMNGRTHAPLSANQRLREEGNSPQHPLDPDRIESALQTLGFKVQRWRGIRCVHDHMHQKIRERISQEKVNAADLEFGLQEPYRRLGRYVHFLAQKQY
;
A
#
# COMPACT_ATOMS: atom_id res chain seq x y z
N MET A 1 48.31 -17.39 -17.92
CA MET A 1 47.17 -17.97 -17.19
C MET A 1 46.41 -16.77 -16.59
N SER A 2 45.39 -16.34 -17.30
CA SER A 2 44.57 -15.17 -16.92
C SER A 2 43.32 -15.73 -16.28
N THR A 3 43.07 -15.34 -15.02
CA THR A 3 41.83 -15.63 -14.30
C THR A 3 40.71 -14.73 -14.83
N PRO A 4 39.51 -15.26 -15.13
CA PRO A 4 38.38 -14.43 -15.46
C PRO A 4 37.82 -13.80 -14.16
N THR A 5 37.75 -12.50 -14.12
CA THR A 5 36.96 -11.76 -13.11
C THR A 5 35.49 -11.90 -13.48
N ASP A 6 34.78 -12.71 -12.73
CA ASP A 6 33.34 -12.85 -12.80
C ASP A 6 32.71 -11.62 -12.12
N SER A 7 32.36 -10.62 -12.91
CA SER A 7 31.53 -9.50 -12.48
C SER A 7 30.06 -9.89 -12.64
N ALA A 8 29.53 -10.65 -11.69
CA ALA A 8 28.10 -10.84 -11.54
C ALA A 8 27.45 -9.53 -11.05
N ASN A 9 27.23 -8.60 -11.98
CA ASN A 9 26.40 -7.44 -11.77
C ASN A 9 24.93 -7.86 -12.00
N GLY A 10 24.35 -8.56 -11.02
CA GLY A 10 22.93 -8.83 -11.01
C GLY A 10 22.19 -7.49 -10.86
N SER A 11 21.56 -7.01 -11.92
CA SER A 11 20.67 -5.86 -11.87
C SER A 11 19.57 -6.15 -10.86
N ARG A 12 19.61 -5.47 -9.72
CA ARG A 12 18.52 -5.47 -8.74
C ARG A 12 17.34 -4.79 -9.40
N SER A 13 16.20 -5.46 -9.47
CA SER A 13 14.98 -4.93 -10.06
C SER A 13 13.85 -4.97 -9.04
N ASP A 14 12.91 -4.04 -9.17
CA ASP A 14 11.64 -4.06 -8.45
C ASP A 14 10.90 -5.37 -8.75
N ARG A 15 10.12 -5.87 -7.77
CA ARG A 15 9.46 -7.17 -7.94
C ARG A 15 8.21 -7.06 -8.82
N ASN A 16 8.18 -7.80 -9.92
CA ASN A 16 6.98 -8.05 -10.72
C ASN A 16 6.19 -9.26 -10.16
N PHE A 17 4.86 -9.18 -10.21
CA PHE A 17 3.93 -10.17 -9.66
C PHE A 17 3.23 -11.05 -10.71
N ASP A 18 3.61 -11.01 -11.98
CA ASP A 18 2.97 -11.77 -13.08
C ASP A 18 2.88 -13.28 -12.79
N ASP A 19 3.91 -13.84 -12.17
CA ASP A 19 4.00 -15.28 -11.82
C ASP A 19 2.97 -15.74 -10.79
N ILE A 20 2.45 -14.83 -9.98
CA ILE A 20 1.53 -15.10 -8.87
C ILE A 20 0.24 -14.27 -8.90
N ALA A 21 0.06 -13.43 -9.93
CA ALA A 21 -1.04 -12.48 -10.04
C ALA A 21 -2.42 -13.13 -9.80
N LYS A 22 -2.74 -14.23 -10.50
CA LYS A 22 -4.02 -14.94 -10.35
C LYS A 22 -4.24 -15.52 -8.96
N ARG A 23 -3.17 -15.98 -8.30
CA ARG A 23 -3.23 -16.50 -6.94
C ARG A 23 -3.37 -15.35 -5.95
N PHE A 24 -2.63 -14.27 -6.17
CA PHE A 24 -2.63 -13.06 -5.35
C PHE A 24 -4.00 -12.38 -5.38
N ALA A 25 -4.59 -12.23 -6.58
CA ALA A 25 -5.92 -11.69 -6.78
C ALA A 25 -7.00 -12.42 -5.97
N ARG A 26 -7.00 -13.77 -6.03
CA ARG A 26 -7.98 -14.60 -5.31
C ARG A 26 -7.78 -14.61 -3.80
N THR A 27 -6.54 -14.46 -3.32
CA THR A 27 -6.22 -14.67 -1.89
C THR A 27 -6.18 -13.39 -1.07
N ILE A 28 -5.89 -12.24 -1.68
CA ILE A 28 -5.74 -11.01 -0.90
C ILE A 28 -7.08 -10.38 -0.56
N TYR A 29 -7.94 -10.13 -1.54
CA TYR A 29 -9.15 -9.34 -1.31
C TYR A 29 -10.40 -10.17 -1.02
N ALA A 30 -10.45 -11.45 -1.43
CA ALA A 30 -11.52 -12.37 -1.04
C ALA A 30 -11.40 -12.86 0.41
N THR A 31 -10.31 -12.53 1.11
CA THR A 31 -10.11 -12.95 2.50
C THR A 31 -10.58 -11.87 3.49
N PRO A 32 -10.96 -12.25 4.73
CA PRO A 32 -11.26 -11.28 5.79
C PRO A 32 -10.18 -10.21 6.00
N LYS A 33 -8.92 -10.57 5.75
CA LYS A 33 -7.76 -9.65 5.84
C LYS A 33 -7.74 -8.60 4.76
N GLY A 34 -8.13 -8.96 3.55
CA GLY A 34 -8.23 -8.02 2.43
C GLY A 34 -9.43 -7.10 2.57
N GLN A 35 -10.56 -7.65 3.00
CA GLN A 35 -11.78 -6.88 3.30
C GLN A 35 -11.53 -5.84 4.38
N LEU A 36 -10.85 -6.21 5.48
CA LEU A 36 -10.49 -5.26 6.54
C LEU A 36 -9.62 -4.11 6.03
N ARG A 37 -8.70 -4.38 5.08
CA ARG A 37 -7.88 -3.33 4.45
C ARG A 37 -8.74 -2.33 3.69
N LEU A 38 -9.67 -2.81 2.86
CA LEU A 38 -10.58 -1.94 2.11
C LEU A 38 -11.49 -1.12 3.03
N LEU A 39 -12.07 -1.74 4.05
CA LEU A 39 -12.88 -1.07 5.08
C LEU A 39 -12.10 0.06 5.79
N ALA A 40 -10.83 -0.18 6.10
CA ALA A 40 -9.98 0.83 6.75
C ALA A 40 -9.74 2.04 5.85
N LEU A 41 -9.44 1.81 4.56
CA LEU A 41 -9.25 2.88 3.58
C LEU A 41 -10.56 3.67 3.36
N GLU A 42 -11.67 2.97 3.16
CA GLU A 42 -12.99 3.56 2.97
C GLU A 42 -13.37 4.46 4.16
N GLN A 43 -13.18 3.97 5.39
CA GLN A 43 -13.46 4.76 6.58
C GLN A 43 -12.58 5.99 6.69
N ASP A 44 -11.27 5.89 6.38
CA ASP A 44 -10.36 7.03 6.44
C ASP A 44 -10.75 8.13 5.43
N PHE A 45 -11.17 7.75 4.22
CA PHE A 45 -11.66 8.68 3.20
C PHE A 45 -12.97 9.34 3.64
N ALA A 46 -13.92 8.56 4.17
CA ALA A 46 -15.21 9.05 4.64
C ALA A 46 -15.05 10.01 5.85
N ASP A 47 -14.26 9.63 6.85
CA ASP A 47 -14.03 10.43 8.07
C ASP A 47 -13.41 11.80 7.78
N LEU A 48 -12.56 11.90 6.75
CA LEU A 48 -11.94 13.17 6.33
C LEU A 48 -12.74 13.90 5.25
N ASN A 49 -13.88 13.33 4.83
CA ASN A 49 -14.75 13.90 3.79
C ASN A 49 -13.97 14.23 2.51
N ILE A 50 -13.12 13.28 2.04
CA ILE A 50 -12.34 13.46 0.82
C ILE A 50 -13.31 13.62 -0.35
N PRO A 51 -13.25 14.72 -1.14
CA PRO A 51 -14.13 14.91 -2.27
C PRO A 51 -13.79 13.91 -3.37
N LEU A 52 -14.78 13.12 -3.80
CA LEU A 52 -14.59 12.05 -4.80
C LEU A 52 -15.31 12.35 -6.11
N ASN A 53 -16.40 13.09 -6.07
CA ASN A 53 -17.16 13.37 -7.28
C ASN A 53 -16.31 14.21 -8.26
N GLU A 54 -16.09 13.66 -9.45
CA GLU A 54 -15.25 14.24 -10.53
C GLU A 54 -13.75 14.36 -10.18
N ALA A 55 -13.30 13.87 -9.01
CA ALA A 55 -11.92 13.91 -8.62
C ALA A 55 -11.04 13.05 -9.56
N GLU A 56 -9.92 13.61 -9.99
CA GLU A 56 -8.91 12.89 -10.77
C GLU A 56 -8.01 12.08 -9.83
N VAL A 57 -8.06 10.75 -9.95
CA VAL A 57 -7.34 9.81 -9.07
C VAL A 57 -6.32 9.03 -9.89
N LEU A 58 -5.07 9.00 -9.40
CA LEU A 58 -4.02 8.14 -9.94
C LEU A 58 -3.65 7.05 -8.94
N ASP A 59 -3.85 5.78 -9.31
CA ASP A 59 -3.47 4.61 -8.52
C ASP A 59 -2.16 4.00 -9.06
N ILE A 60 -1.07 4.21 -8.35
CA ILE A 60 0.28 3.77 -8.75
C ILE A 60 0.62 2.45 -8.07
N GLY A 61 0.79 1.39 -8.89
CA GLY A 61 0.91 0.02 -8.41
C GLY A 61 -0.43 -0.51 -7.91
N GLY A 62 -1.53 -0.10 -8.58
CA GLY A 62 -2.90 -0.37 -8.16
C GLY A 62 -3.34 -1.84 -8.27
N GLY A 63 -2.51 -2.69 -8.90
CA GLY A 63 -2.81 -4.10 -9.10
C GLY A 63 -4.13 -4.29 -9.85
N GLN A 64 -5.07 -5.01 -9.24
CA GLN A 64 -6.40 -5.24 -9.81
C GLN A 64 -7.44 -4.13 -9.46
N GLY A 65 -7.03 -3.02 -8.87
CA GLY A 65 -7.81 -1.79 -8.71
C GLY A 65 -9.01 -1.86 -7.77
N GLN A 66 -9.03 -2.72 -6.74
CA GLN A 66 -10.22 -2.88 -5.89
C GLN A 66 -10.65 -1.59 -5.18
N PHE A 67 -9.70 -0.85 -4.60
CA PHE A 67 -10.04 0.39 -3.93
C PHE A 67 -10.40 1.49 -4.95
N SER A 68 -9.67 1.57 -6.05
CA SER A 68 -9.96 2.48 -7.16
C SER A 68 -11.35 2.24 -7.76
N LEU A 69 -11.79 0.97 -7.86
CA LEU A 69 -13.15 0.62 -8.29
C LEU A 69 -14.22 1.17 -7.34
N GLN A 70 -13.98 1.14 -6.02
CA GLN A 70 -14.89 1.73 -5.04
C GLN A 70 -14.96 3.27 -5.18
N LEU A 71 -13.82 3.93 -5.44
CA LEU A 71 -13.78 5.37 -5.67
C LEU A 71 -14.48 5.75 -6.98
N ALA A 72 -14.28 4.97 -8.06
CA ALA A 72 -14.98 5.16 -9.31
C ALA A 72 -16.51 5.05 -9.15
N GLY A 73 -16.98 4.11 -8.34
CA GLY A 73 -18.40 3.97 -7.98
C GLY A 73 -18.98 5.17 -7.23
N GLN A 74 -18.11 6.05 -6.68
CA GLN A 74 -18.47 7.29 -6.01
C GLN A 74 -18.24 8.54 -6.89
N GLY A 75 -17.95 8.35 -8.17
CA GLY A 75 -17.83 9.42 -9.18
C GLY A 75 -16.40 9.88 -9.47
N ALA A 76 -15.36 9.25 -8.92
CA ALA A 76 -13.98 9.57 -9.24
C ALA A 76 -13.58 9.08 -10.64
N GLN A 77 -12.68 9.83 -11.30
CA GLN A 77 -12.09 9.47 -12.59
C GLN A 77 -10.75 8.76 -12.33
N ILE A 78 -10.68 7.48 -12.70
CA ILE A 78 -9.54 6.63 -12.33
C ILE A 78 -8.54 6.50 -13.47
N SER A 79 -7.30 6.88 -13.17
CA SER A 79 -6.08 6.46 -13.87
C SER A 79 -5.35 5.43 -12.99
N LEU A 80 -4.87 4.33 -13.58
CA LEU A 80 -4.22 3.26 -12.84
C LEU A 80 -3.00 2.74 -13.60
N CYS A 81 -1.88 2.55 -12.91
CA CYS A 81 -0.74 1.83 -13.45
C CYS A 81 -0.29 0.70 -12.55
N ASP A 82 0.27 -0.32 -13.20
CA ASP A 82 0.96 -1.43 -12.55
C ASP A 82 2.04 -1.99 -13.50
N ILE A 83 3.10 -2.58 -12.97
CA ILE A 83 4.14 -3.24 -13.78
C ILE A 83 3.67 -4.60 -14.31
N SER A 84 2.64 -5.18 -13.70
CA SER A 84 2.07 -6.48 -14.06
C SER A 84 0.93 -6.33 -15.07
N ALA A 85 1.14 -6.82 -16.29
CA ALA A 85 0.11 -6.85 -17.32
C ALA A 85 -1.10 -7.71 -16.90
N GLU A 86 -0.87 -8.81 -16.16
CA GLU A 86 -1.95 -9.67 -15.67
C GLU A 86 -2.82 -8.97 -14.62
N MET A 87 -2.23 -8.17 -13.73
CA MET A 87 -2.99 -7.38 -12.76
C MET A 87 -3.84 -6.31 -13.44
N LEU A 88 -3.29 -5.62 -14.43
CA LEU A 88 -4.02 -4.63 -15.23
C LEU A 88 -5.20 -5.24 -15.97
N ALA A 89 -5.04 -6.42 -16.58
CA ALA A 89 -6.14 -7.13 -17.23
C ALA A 89 -7.28 -7.42 -16.25
N LEU A 90 -6.95 -7.86 -15.02
CA LEU A 90 -7.96 -8.07 -13.97
C LEU A 90 -8.66 -6.76 -13.55
N ALA A 91 -7.92 -5.64 -13.48
CA ALA A 91 -8.52 -4.33 -13.20
C ALA A 91 -9.48 -3.92 -14.32
N GLN A 92 -9.07 -4.03 -15.57
CA GLN A 92 -9.90 -3.73 -16.74
C GLN A 92 -11.20 -4.55 -16.75
N ASP A 93 -11.10 -5.86 -16.48
CA ASP A 93 -12.28 -6.75 -16.41
C ASP A 93 -13.25 -6.33 -15.29
N GLN A 94 -12.75 -5.93 -14.11
CA GLN A 94 -13.58 -5.50 -12.99
C GLN A 94 -14.29 -4.16 -13.28
N PHE A 95 -13.57 -3.19 -13.86
CA PHE A 95 -14.14 -1.90 -14.22
C PHE A 95 -15.18 -2.05 -15.33
N ALA A 96 -14.91 -2.88 -16.35
CA ALA A 96 -15.86 -3.21 -17.41
C ALA A 96 -17.13 -3.88 -16.86
N ALA A 97 -16.98 -4.82 -15.93
CA ALA A 97 -18.12 -5.48 -15.27
C ALA A 97 -18.99 -4.49 -14.47
N GLY A 98 -18.37 -3.43 -13.90
CA GLY A 98 -19.04 -2.34 -13.21
C GLY A 98 -19.60 -1.24 -14.12
N ASN A 99 -19.39 -1.33 -15.44
CA ASN A 99 -19.65 -0.24 -16.41
C ASN A 99 -18.99 1.09 -16.01
N LEU A 100 -17.78 1.04 -15.44
CA LEU A 100 -17.01 2.20 -15.02
C LEU A 100 -15.82 2.44 -15.95
N PRO A 101 -15.49 3.69 -16.29
CA PRO A 101 -14.32 3.99 -17.10
C PRO A 101 -13.03 3.76 -16.33
N LEU A 102 -11.97 3.30 -17.03
CA LEU A 102 -10.64 3.14 -16.49
C LEU A 102 -9.60 3.56 -17.54
N ASN A 103 -8.73 4.51 -17.18
CA ASN A 103 -7.52 4.82 -17.93
C ASN A 103 -6.35 4.02 -17.32
N SER A 104 -5.93 2.92 -17.94
CA SER A 104 -4.87 2.08 -17.40
C SER A 104 -3.64 2.02 -18.31
N ARG A 105 -2.45 1.97 -17.70
CA ARG A 105 -1.16 1.85 -18.38
C ARG A 105 -0.27 0.83 -17.65
N GLN A 106 0.46 0.03 -18.43
CA GLN A 106 1.53 -0.79 -17.87
C GLN A 106 2.79 0.08 -17.76
N CYS A 107 3.07 0.57 -16.56
CA CYS A 107 4.28 1.34 -16.29
C CYS A 107 4.78 1.13 -14.86
N SER A 108 6.06 1.42 -14.65
CA SER A 108 6.66 1.46 -13.32
C SER A 108 6.37 2.80 -12.64
N LEU A 109 6.55 2.85 -11.31
CA LEU A 109 6.47 4.12 -10.57
C LEU A 109 7.51 5.13 -11.08
N GLN A 110 8.70 4.65 -11.52
CA GLN A 110 9.77 5.48 -12.05
C GLN A 110 9.39 6.15 -13.38
N ASP A 111 8.56 5.50 -14.18
CA ASP A 111 8.12 5.99 -15.50
C ASP A 111 6.78 6.74 -15.46
N VAL A 112 6.14 6.83 -14.29
CA VAL A 112 4.78 7.38 -14.14
C VAL A 112 4.61 8.79 -14.71
N ASN A 113 5.66 9.62 -14.66
CA ASN A 113 5.64 10.97 -15.21
C ASN A 113 5.51 11.01 -16.74
N ASN A 114 6.01 9.99 -17.42
CA ASN A 114 5.94 9.87 -18.88
C ASN A 114 4.55 9.42 -19.34
N ASP A 115 3.97 8.45 -18.62
CA ASP A 115 2.71 7.81 -18.99
C ASP A 115 1.47 8.58 -18.50
N PHE A 116 1.58 9.29 -17.38
CA PHE A 116 0.53 10.12 -16.80
C PHE A 116 1.08 11.54 -16.54
N PRO A 117 1.17 12.39 -17.57
CA PRO A 117 1.59 13.78 -17.37
C PRO A 117 0.58 14.56 -16.53
N GLY A 118 1.08 15.52 -15.74
CA GLY A 118 0.25 16.35 -14.86
C GLY A 118 0.14 15.81 -13.44
N GLU A 119 -0.68 16.47 -12.65
CA GLU A 119 -0.93 16.21 -11.23
C GLU A 119 -2.39 15.78 -11.06
N PHE A 120 -2.71 15.16 -9.92
CA PHE A 120 -4.00 14.55 -9.61
C PHE A 120 -4.52 15.06 -8.26
N ASP A 121 -5.82 15.07 -8.07
CA ASP A 121 -6.45 15.45 -6.80
C ASP A 121 -6.15 14.44 -5.71
N ILE A 122 -6.05 13.15 -6.09
CA ILE A 122 -5.76 12.05 -5.19
C ILE A 122 -4.76 11.11 -5.86
N VAL A 123 -3.67 10.80 -5.16
CA VAL A 123 -2.72 9.74 -5.55
C VAL A 123 -2.80 8.61 -4.55
N LEU A 124 -2.99 7.39 -5.05
CA LEU A 124 -2.97 6.17 -4.25
C LEU A 124 -1.64 5.44 -4.51
N ASN A 125 -1.02 4.93 -3.43
CA ASN A 125 0.11 3.99 -3.52
C ASN A 125 0.01 3.02 -2.35
N HIS A 126 -0.56 1.85 -2.60
CA HIS A 126 -0.93 0.90 -1.56
C HIS A 126 -0.14 -0.41 -1.64
N ALA A 127 0.70 -0.65 -0.65
CA ALA A 127 1.51 -1.86 -0.51
C ALA A 127 2.49 -2.06 -1.68
N VAL A 128 3.10 -0.98 -2.15
CA VAL A 128 4.09 -0.93 -3.22
C VAL A 128 5.49 -0.66 -2.69
N LEU A 129 5.65 0.35 -1.82
CA LEU A 129 6.96 0.83 -1.36
C LEU A 129 7.85 -0.29 -0.81
N GLU A 130 7.27 -1.24 -0.09
CA GLU A 130 7.99 -2.36 0.53
C GLU A 130 8.61 -3.36 -0.46
N TRP A 131 8.29 -3.22 -1.75
CA TRP A 131 8.81 -4.06 -2.83
C TRP A 131 9.85 -3.37 -3.69
N LEU A 132 10.00 -2.05 -3.54
CA LEU A 132 10.98 -1.24 -4.27
C LEU A 132 12.39 -1.45 -3.71
N GLU A 133 13.39 -1.26 -4.56
CA GLU A 133 14.79 -1.29 -4.14
C GLU A 133 15.12 -0.13 -3.21
N ASP A 134 14.64 1.08 -3.53
CA ASP A 134 14.72 2.27 -2.68
C ASP A 134 13.32 2.87 -2.46
N PRO A 135 12.64 2.50 -1.37
CA PRO A 135 11.31 3.02 -1.04
C PRO A 135 11.28 4.55 -0.84
N PHE A 136 12.38 5.14 -0.35
CA PHE A 136 12.43 6.57 -0.08
C PHE A 136 12.62 7.41 -1.35
N ALA A 137 13.31 6.89 -2.35
CA ALA A 137 13.44 7.54 -3.67
C ALA A 137 12.10 7.64 -4.41
N ALA A 138 11.13 6.80 -4.06
CA ALA A 138 9.77 6.84 -4.63
C ALA A 138 8.92 8.02 -4.11
N LEU A 139 9.16 8.49 -2.88
CA LEU A 139 8.30 9.52 -2.25
C LEU A 139 8.27 10.85 -3.03
N PRO A 140 9.40 11.40 -3.52
CA PRO A 140 9.38 12.58 -4.40
C PRO A 140 8.54 12.36 -5.67
N LEU A 141 8.66 11.19 -6.32
CA LEU A 141 7.90 10.87 -7.54
C LEU A 141 6.39 10.84 -7.27
N LEU A 142 5.98 10.28 -6.12
CA LEU A 142 4.58 10.33 -5.68
C LEU A 142 4.13 11.76 -5.39
N SER A 143 4.98 12.55 -4.73
CA SER A 143 4.69 13.95 -4.42
C SER A 143 4.44 14.78 -5.68
N ASP A 144 5.25 14.58 -6.71
CA ASP A 144 5.17 15.32 -8.00
C ASP A 144 3.84 15.04 -8.73
N LYS A 145 3.11 13.97 -8.34
CA LYS A 145 1.83 13.61 -8.92
C LYS A 145 0.63 14.20 -8.18
N VAL A 146 0.81 14.79 -7.02
CA VAL A 146 -0.29 15.32 -6.21
C VAL A 146 -0.44 16.83 -6.44
N ASN A 147 -1.63 17.29 -6.80
CA ASN A 147 -1.98 18.71 -6.87
C ASN A 147 -1.69 19.43 -5.54
N PRO A 148 -1.33 20.74 -5.55
CA PRO A 148 -1.38 21.56 -4.34
C PRO A 148 -2.77 21.47 -3.70
N GLY A 149 -2.82 21.17 -2.39
CA GLY A 149 -4.07 20.90 -1.67
C GLY A 149 -4.65 19.50 -1.88
N GLY A 150 -4.11 18.70 -2.80
CA GLY A 150 -4.52 17.32 -3.07
C GLY A 150 -4.06 16.32 -2.02
N TRP A 151 -4.37 15.06 -2.23
CA TRP A 151 -4.21 13.99 -1.24
C TRP A 151 -3.30 12.86 -1.73
N LEU A 152 -2.43 12.40 -0.85
CA LEU A 152 -1.68 11.16 -1.00
C LEU A 152 -2.24 10.12 -0.01
N SER A 153 -2.80 9.05 -0.54
CA SER A 153 -3.18 7.86 0.23
C SER A 153 -2.06 6.84 0.10
N LEU A 154 -1.29 6.70 1.17
CA LEU A 154 -0.08 5.87 1.20
C LEU A 154 -0.25 4.74 2.21
N MET A 155 -0.24 3.48 1.74
CA MET A 155 -0.25 2.33 2.62
C MET A 155 1.01 1.49 2.40
N PHE A 156 1.69 1.12 3.49
CA PHE A 156 2.95 0.39 3.44
C PHE A 156 3.10 -0.64 4.57
N TYR A 157 3.99 -1.61 4.34
CA TYR A 157 4.30 -2.66 5.32
C TYR A 157 5.10 -2.10 6.49
N ASN A 158 4.57 -2.28 7.70
CA ASN A 158 5.03 -1.62 8.91
C ASN A 158 6.17 -2.38 9.60
N LEU A 159 7.29 -1.73 9.83
CA LEU A 159 8.46 -2.26 10.54
C LEU A 159 8.11 -2.68 11.99
N HIS A 160 7.41 -1.83 12.74
CA HIS A 160 7.08 -2.10 14.14
C HIS A 160 6.13 -3.29 14.28
N GLY A 161 5.08 -3.35 13.44
CA GLY A 161 4.16 -4.50 13.38
C GLY A 161 4.86 -5.78 12.93
N HIS A 162 5.84 -5.67 12.00
CA HIS A 162 6.66 -6.80 11.60
C HIS A 162 7.50 -7.34 12.76
N GLN A 163 8.25 -6.46 13.44
CA GLN A 163 9.10 -6.84 14.58
C GLN A 163 8.29 -7.47 15.70
N TRP A 164 7.18 -6.83 16.09
CA TRP A 164 6.28 -7.34 17.12
C TRP A 164 5.78 -8.75 16.80
N ARG A 165 5.35 -8.97 15.57
CA ARG A 165 4.90 -10.29 15.13
C ARG A 165 6.02 -11.35 15.16
N GLN A 166 7.25 -10.98 14.85
CA GLN A 166 8.40 -11.90 15.00
C GLN A 166 8.55 -12.36 16.45
N VAL A 167 8.49 -11.41 17.40
CA VAL A 167 8.57 -11.72 18.84
C VAL A 167 7.41 -12.61 19.28
N MET A 168 6.19 -12.30 18.88
CA MET A 168 4.99 -13.09 19.20
C MET A 168 5.02 -14.51 18.62
N ASN A 169 5.80 -14.73 17.56
CA ASN A 169 6.05 -16.05 16.96
C ASN A 169 7.31 -16.74 17.53
N GLY A 170 7.85 -16.26 18.66
CA GLY A 170 9.03 -16.84 19.34
C GLY A 170 10.38 -16.51 18.70
N ARG A 171 10.42 -15.59 17.73
CA ARG A 171 11.68 -15.12 17.14
C ARG A 171 12.18 -13.91 17.91
N THR A 172 12.93 -14.17 19.01
CA THR A 172 13.41 -13.15 19.97
C THR A 172 14.77 -12.55 19.58
N HIS A 173 15.15 -12.57 18.32
CA HIS A 173 16.39 -11.96 17.85
C HIS A 173 16.32 -10.43 17.89
N ALA A 174 17.50 -9.80 17.79
CA ALA A 174 17.60 -8.35 17.76
C ALA A 174 16.65 -7.74 16.69
N PRO A 175 15.95 -6.65 17.04
CA PRO A 175 15.07 -6.00 16.09
C PRO A 175 15.82 -5.58 14.84
N LEU A 176 15.14 -5.68 13.68
CA LEU A 176 15.68 -5.18 12.42
C LEU A 176 15.99 -3.69 12.55
N SER A 177 17.11 -3.25 12.01
CA SER A 177 17.30 -1.82 11.77
C SER A 177 16.33 -1.33 10.71
N ALA A 178 15.95 -0.07 10.76
CA ALA A 178 15.03 0.56 9.80
C ALA A 178 15.46 0.47 8.32
N ASN A 179 16.71 0.04 8.05
CA ASN A 179 17.28 -0.11 6.72
C ASN A 179 17.60 -1.58 6.38
N GLN A 180 17.19 -2.53 7.19
CA GLN A 180 17.54 -3.94 6.96
C GLN A 180 16.53 -4.58 6.01
N ARG A 181 17.00 -4.99 4.83
CA ARG A 181 16.24 -5.80 3.90
C ARG A 181 16.02 -7.20 4.49
N LEU A 182 14.77 -7.69 4.42
CA LEU A 182 14.46 -9.06 4.78
C LEU A 182 14.98 -10.02 3.69
N ARG A 183 15.39 -11.23 4.09
CA ARG A 183 15.65 -12.29 3.11
C ARG A 183 14.36 -12.65 2.40
N GLU A 184 14.47 -12.97 1.12
CA GLU A 184 13.36 -13.46 0.31
C GLU A 184 12.86 -14.81 0.85
N GLU A 185 11.86 -14.79 1.70
CA GLU A 185 11.13 -15.97 2.14
C GLU A 185 9.70 -15.90 1.56
N GLY A 186 9.51 -16.48 0.37
CA GLY A 186 8.21 -16.54 -0.29
C GLY A 186 7.64 -15.17 -0.72
N ASN A 187 6.37 -14.92 -0.41
CA ASN A 187 5.65 -13.69 -0.77
C ASN A 187 5.69 -12.61 0.35
N SER A 188 6.75 -12.57 1.14
CA SER A 188 6.89 -11.55 2.20
C SER A 188 7.58 -10.29 1.66
N PRO A 189 7.09 -9.10 2.01
CA PRO A 189 7.75 -7.84 1.64
C PRO A 189 9.19 -7.78 2.11
N GLN A 190 10.05 -7.14 1.30
CA GLN A 190 11.50 -7.10 1.56
C GLN A 190 11.90 -5.94 2.46
N HIS A 191 11.17 -4.81 2.38
CA HIS A 191 11.46 -3.59 3.10
C HIS A 191 10.31 -3.18 4.01
N PRO A 192 10.21 -3.69 5.25
CA PRO A 192 9.29 -3.10 6.21
C PRO A 192 9.77 -1.67 6.55
N LEU A 193 8.85 -0.71 6.52
CA LEU A 193 9.15 0.71 6.62
C LEU A 193 8.82 1.24 8.02
N ASP A 194 9.67 2.14 8.50
CA ASP A 194 9.47 2.86 9.75
C ASP A 194 8.48 4.02 9.52
N PRO A 195 7.30 4.02 10.17
CA PRO A 195 6.30 5.06 9.96
C PRO A 195 6.78 6.47 10.31
N ASP A 196 7.59 6.63 11.35
CA ASP A 196 8.08 7.94 11.78
C ASP A 196 9.03 8.53 10.73
N ARG A 197 9.82 7.70 10.06
CA ARG A 197 10.69 8.12 8.96
C ARG A 197 9.89 8.48 7.69
N ILE A 198 8.86 7.71 7.36
CA ILE A 198 7.97 8.04 6.23
C ILE A 198 7.23 9.34 6.50
N GLU A 199 6.67 9.54 7.70
CA GLU A 199 6.01 10.79 8.06
C GLU A 199 6.96 11.99 7.94
N SER A 200 8.19 11.88 8.46
CA SER A 200 9.21 12.94 8.37
C SER A 200 9.58 13.26 6.91
N ALA A 201 9.69 12.24 6.07
CA ALA A 201 9.98 12.43 4.64
C ALA A 201 8.81 13.12 3.92
N LEU A 202 7.57 12.74 4.21
CA LEU A 202 6.37 13.40 3.67
C LEU A 202 6.29 14.86 4.12
N GLN A 203 6.59 15.17 5.39
CA GLN A 203 6.65 16.55 5.89
C GLN A 203 7.70 17.39 5.12
N THR A 204 8.86 16.82 4.83
CA THR A 204 9.91 17.48 4.03
C THR A 204 9.44 17.78 2.60
N LEU A 205 8.55 16.94 2.05
CA LEU A 205 7.94 17.12 0.73
C LEU A 205 6.68 18.00 0.76
N GLY A 206 6.38 18.66 1.88
CA GLY A 206 5.27 19.59 2.01
C GLY A 206 3.93 18.94 2.33
N PHE A 207 3.90 17.67 2.75
CA PHE A 207 2.66 17.03 3.18
C PHE A 207 2.43 17.17 4.68
N LYS A 208 1.14 17.26 5.04
CA LYS A 208 0.66 17.08 6.41
C LYS A 208 -0.13 15.78 6.50
N VAL A 209 0.33 14.83 7.32
CA VAL A 209 -0.41 13.61 7.60
C VAL A 209 -1.66 13.97 8.43
N GLN A 210 -2.83 13.82 7.83
CA GLN A 210 -4.13 14.12 8.45
C GLN A 210 -4.71 12.87 9.13
N ARG A 211 -4.37 11.69 8.62
CA ARG A 211 -4.75 10.40 9.18
C ARG A 211 -3.55 9.47 9.24
N TRP A 212 -3.36 8.85 10.40
CA TRP A 212 -2.45 7.73 10.60
C TRP A 212 -3.24 6.57 11.20
N ARG A 213 -3.41 5.52 10.42
CA ARG A 213 -4.07 4.29 10.86
C ARG A 213 -3.12 3.10 10.78
N GLY A 214 -3.09 2.29 11.85
CA GLY A 214 -2.57 0.93 11.79
C GLY A 214 -3.66 -0.02 11.28
N ILE A 215 -3.34 -0.87 10.31
CA ILE A 215 -4.28 -1.86 9.74
C ILE A 215 -3.84 -3.25 10.16
N ARG A 216 -4.78 -4.06 10.66
CA ARG A 216 -4.56 -5.40 11.21
C ARG A 216 -3.74 -5.36 12.52
N CYS A 217 -4.00 -4.37 13.36
CA CYS A 217 -3.37 -4.22 14.67
C CYS A 217 -4.00 -5.15 15.73
N VAL A 218 -5.26 -5.56 15.56
CA VAL A 218 -5.96 -6.53 16.42
C VAL A 218 -5.99 -7.90 15.76
N HIS A 219 -6.45 -7.96 14.51
CA HIS A 219 -6.66 -9.20 13.76
C HIS A 219 -5.43 -10.13 13.77
N ASP A 220 -4.24 -9.59 13.52
CA ASP A 220 -3.02 -10.40 13.36
C ASP A 220 -2.42 -10.85 14.71
N HIS A 221 -2.78 -10.19 15.81
CA HIS A 221 -2.30 -10.51 17.16
C HIS A 221 -3.30 -11.34 17.95
N MET A 222 -4.56 -11.43 17.51
CA MET A 222 -5.57 -12.27 18.16
C MET A 222 -5.26 -13.74 17.92
N HIS A 223 -5.23 -14.52 19.01
CA HIS A 223 -5.01 -15.97 18.92
C HIS A 223 -6.10 -16.63 18.05
N GLN A 224 -5.70 -17.54 17.15
CA GLN A 224 -6.59 -18.15 16.15
C GLN A 224 -7.88 -18.73 16.79
N LYS A 225 -7.77 -19.51 17.87
CA LYS A 225 -8.92 -20.13 18.56
C LYS A 225 -9.93 -19.11 19.12
N ILE A 226 -9.46 -17.90 19.46
CA ILE A 226 -10.32 -16.81 19.92
C ILE A 226 -10.99 -16.16 18.71
N ARG A 227 -10.23 -15.87 17.66
CA ARG A 227 -10.74 -15.27 16.43
C ARG A 227 -11.81 -16.11 15.75
N GLU A 228 -11.72 -17.44 15.80
CA GLU A 228 -12.72 -18.38 15.27
C GLU A 228 -14.06 -18.38 16.06
N ARG A 229 -14.06 -17.84 17.29
CA ARG A 229 -15.25 -17.76 18.16
C ARG A 229 -15.94 -16.39 18.13
N ILE A 230 -15.29 -15.39 17.54
CA ILE A 230 -15.78 -14.02 17.48
C ILE A 230 -16.20 -13.75 16.04
N SER A 231 -17.33 -13.05 15.82
CA SER A 231 -17.72 -12.67 14.46
C SER A 231 -16.68 -11.76 13.81
N GLN A 232 -16.50 -11.91 12.50
CA GLN A 232 -15.55 -11.08 11.74
C GLN A 232 -15.86 -9.59 11.87
N GLU A 233 -17.13 -9.22 11.96
CA GLU A 233 -17.57 -7.84 12.17
C GLU A 233 -17.01 -7.25 13.47
N LYS A 234 -17.04 -8.00 14.57
CA LYS A 234 -16.47 -7.54 15.86
C LYS A 234 -14.97 -7.42 15.79
N VAL A 235 -14.28 -8.33 15.11
CA VAL A 235 -12.83 -8.24 14.89
C VAL A 235 -12.49 -7.02 14.05
N ASN A 236 -13.25 -6.77 12.96
CA ASN A 236 -13.06 -5.62 12.11
C ASN A 236 -13.34 -4.31 12.87
N ALA A 237 -14.43 -4.23 13.63
CA ALA A 237 -14.75 -3.04 14.42
C ALA A 237 -13.63 -2.71 15.42
N ALA A 238 -13.13 -3.72 16.14
CA ALA A 238 -11.99 -3.52 17.05
C ALA A 238 -10.73 -3.08 16.32
N ASP A 239 -10.41 -3.67 15.17
CA ASP A 239 -9.24 -3.30 14.37
C ASP A 239 -9.32 -1.85 13.86
N LEU A 240 -10.50 -1.45 13.37
CA LEU A 240 -10.76 -0.09 12.90
C LEU A 240 -10.66 0.95 14.04
N GLU A 241 -11.16 0.62 15.22
CA GLU A 241 -11.10 1.49 16.40
C GLU A 241 -9.66 1.61 16.94
N PHE A 242 -9.02 0.48 17.28
CA PHE A 242 -7.67 0.48 17.84
C PHE A 242 -6.60 0.93 16.83
N GLY A 243 -6.87 0.76 15.53
CA GLY A 243 -5.99 1.23 14.47
C GLY A 243 -5.77 2.74 14.45
N LEU A 244 -6.62 3.54 15.10
CA LEU A 244 -6.45 4.99 15.25
C LEU A 244 -5.79 5.42 16.56
N GLN A 245 -5.63 4.50 17.52
CA GLN A 245 -5.20 4.82 18.88
C GLN A 245 -3.73 4.48 19.12
N GLU A 246 -2.99 5.39 19.77
CA GLU A 246 -1.69 5.05 20.35
C GLU A 246 -1.86 4.18 21.61
N PRO A 247 -0.99 3.20 21.83
CA PRO A 247 0.15 2.78 21.00
C PRO A 247 -0.24 1.75 19.91
N TYR A 248 -1.49 1.35 19.82
CA TYR A 248 -1.95 0.18 19.03
C TYR A 248 -1.77 0.37 17.53
N ARG A 249 -1.97 1.59 17.00
CA ARG A 249 -1.79 1.88 15.56
C ARG A 249 -0.37 1.55 15.08
N ARG A 250 0.63 1.60 15.97
CA ARG A 250 2.01 1.23 15.66
C ARG A 250 2.22 -0.27 15.47
N LEU A 251 1.29 -1.10 15.96
CA LEU A 251 1.36 -2.56 15.88
C LEU A 251 0.66 -3.13 14.64
N GLY A 252 0.02 -2.29 13.84
CA GLY A 252 -0.61 -2.70 12.59
C GLY A 252 0.38 -3.38 11.65
N ARG A 253 -0.07 -4.40 10.91
CA ARG A 253 0.75 -5.02 9.85
C ARG A 253 1.09 -4.04 8.75
N TYR A 254 0.14 -3.16 8.44
CA TYR A 254 0.32 -2.03 7.55
C TYR A 254 0.04 -0.74 8.30
N VAL A 255 0.64 0.33 7.81
CA VAL A 255 0.26 1.69 8.16
C VAL A 255 -0.39 2.31 6.93
N HIS A 256 -1.49 3.01 7.14
CA HIS A 256 -2.09 3.90 6.17
C HIS A 256 -1.94 5.35 6.62
N PHE A 257 -1.31 6.14 5.76
CA PHE A 257 -1.27 7.60 5.86
C PHE A 257 -2.19 8.20 4.80
N LEU A 258 -3.08 9.07 5.22
CA LEU A 258 -3.80 9.97 4.33
C LEU A 258 -3.25 11.37 4.58
N ALA A 259 -2.43 11.84 3.65
CA ALA A 259 -1.63 13.05 3.77
C ALA A 259 -2.06 14.07 2.73
N GLN A 260 -2.23 15.33 3.16
CA GLN A 260 -2.61 16.43 2.29
C GLN A 260 -1.38 17.27 1.95
N LYS A 261 -1.18 17.52 0.66
CA LYS A 261 -0.11 18.42 0.17
C LYS A 261 -0.45 19.84 0.55
N GLN A 262 0.47 20.49 1.24
CA GLN A 262 0.32 21.91 1.57
C GLN A 262 0.75 22.75 0.36
N TYR A 263 0.31 23.99 0.30
CA TYR A 263 0.57 24.89 -0.82
C TYR A 263 2.04 25.26 -0.96
#